data_ab8c8b348514ae86494c4755dbb2d251
#
_entry.id   ab8c8b348514ae86494c4755dbb2d251
#
_cell.length_a   1.000
_cell.length_b   1.000
_cell.length_c   1.000
_cell.angle_alpha   90.00
_cell.angle_beta   90.00
_cell.angle_gamma   90.00
#
_symmetry.space_group_name_H-M   'P 1'
#
loop_
_entity.id
_entity.type
_entity.pdbx_description
1 polymer ?
#
loop_
_entity_poly.entity_id
_entity_poly.type
_entity_poly.pdbx_seq_one_letter_code
_entity_poly.pdbx_strand_id
1 'polypeptide(L)'
;EMPTETTDLATLGYQESDLADCASTFAVSNAFRILSTEGVAAMRHVCDQIYHNRNANEGTGANRLGSYARGAGYRSQFIRDFCDSPELAAHLSDIARIPLGRHSVPAVACGINYAPEDISRAVDTWHVDSVAFDIVMMITDPSVLKGGEFQYFHGTKQEGQALLGITGEEGVDTALPEDRVVTIPFPEAGFGFMQQGTMIFHRACRLLERADRITMIPSFEVLPANAPDSTNTLNMADWDDPGICPELARHEIWRTQARLESLLDEIALADHPAELSARINAAIGRLVSFSDKLEKKSS
;
A
#
# COMPACT_ATOMS: atom_id res chain seq x y z
N GLU A 1 2.62 -15.36 13.29
CA GLU A 1 3.05 -16.57 12.54
C GLU A 1 3.69 -16.15 11.21
N MET A 2 4.55 -17.03 10.64
CA MET A 2 5.08 -16.81 9.28
C MET A 2 4.05 -17.30 8.24
N PRO A 3 3.94 -16.66 7.05
CA PRO A 3 3.21 -17.24 5.95
C PRO A 3 3.84 -18.58 5.53
N THR A 4 3.02 -19.52 5.09
CA THR A 4 3.51 -20.81 4.58
C THR A 4 3.98 -20.74 3.13
N GLU A 5 3.54 -19.70 2.40
CA GLU A 5 3.88 -19.47 1.00
C GLU A 5 4.07 -17.99 0.73
N THR A 6 5.05 -17.67 -0.11
CA THR A 6 5.28 -16.35 -0.67
C THR A 6 5.50 -16.46 -2.18
N THR A 7 5.02 -15.48 -2.91
CA THR A 7 5.23 -15.33 -4.36
C THR A 7 6.21 -14.20 -4.61
N ASP A 8 7.12 -14.37 -5.55
CA ASP A 8 8.05 -13.34 -5.99
C ASP A 8 7.54 -12.64 -7.26
N LEU A 9 7.97 -11.40 -7.50
CA LEU A 9 7.59 -10.61 -8.68
C LEU A 9 7.94 -11.32 -10.00
N ALA A 10 9.06 -12.05 -10.05
CA ALA A 10 9.44 -12.84 -11.22
C ALA A 10 8.41 -13.92 -11.57
N THR A 11 7.74 -14.52 -10.57
CA THR A 11 6.66 -15.51 -10.78
C THR A 11 5.43 -14.86 -11.43
N LEU A 12 5.23 -13.56 -11.24
CA LEU A 12 4.18 -12.76 -11.87
C LEU A 12 4.58 -12.20 -13.25
N GLY A 13 5.78 -12.56 -13.75
CA GLY A 13 6.25 -12.17 -15.08
C GLY A 13 7.07 -10.88 -15.14
N TYR A 14 7.35 -10.23 -14.00
CA TYR A 14 8.22 -9.07 -13.96
C TYR A 14 9.65 -9.42 -14.35
N GLN A 15 10.24 -8.61 -15.22
CA GLN A 15 11.63 -8.75 -15.64
C GLN A 15 12.55 -7.90 -14.75
N GLU A 16 13.85 -8.15 -14.76
CA GLU A 16 14.82 -7.41 -13.95
C GLU A 16 14.76 -5.90 -14.22
N SER A 17 14.51 -5.49 -15.45
CA SER A 17 14.33 -4.08 -15.82
C SER A 17 13.11 -3.41 -15.17
N ASP A 18 12.10 -4.18 -14.78
CA ASP A 18 10.88 -3.67 -14.14
C ASP A 18 11.08 -3.43 -12.64
N LEU A 19 12.18 -3.96 -12.08
CA LEU A 19 12.44 -3.99 -10.65
C LEU A 19 13.41 -2.88 -10.20
N ALA A 20 13.77 -1.95 -11.07
CA ALA A 20 14.74 -0.88 -10.76
C ALA A 20 14.35 -0.02 -9.55
N ASP A 21 13.03 0.21 -9.37
CA ASP A 21 12.48 0.98 -8.25
C ASP A 21 11.98 0.07 -7.10
N CYS A 22 12.26 -1.23 -7.16
CA CYS A 22 11.85 -2.19 -6.14
C CYS A 22 13.04 -2.57 -5.26
N ALA A 23 12.90 -2.38 -3.96
CA ALA A 23 13.94 -2.77 -3.00
C ALA A 23 13.91 -4.26 -2.64
N SER A 24 12.86 -5.00 -3.04
CA SER A 24 12.68 -6.43 -2.81
C SER A 24 12.01 -7.10 -4.01
N THR A 25 12.33 -8.37 -4.21
CA THR A 25 11.67 -9.24 -5.21
C THR A 25 10.38 -9.88 -4.69
N PHE A 26 10.06 -9.72 -3.40
CA PHE A 26 8.83 -10.19 -2.79
C PHE A 26 7.61 -9.56 -3.48
N ALA A 27 6.58 -10.36 -3.74
CA ALA A 27 5.32 -9.88 -4.34
C ALA A 27 4.17 -9.93 -3.33
N VAL A 28 3.76 -11.11 -2.91
CA VAL A 28 2.62 -11.33 -2.04
C VAL A 28 2.76 -12.63 -1.26
N SER A 29 2.22 -12.68 -0.04
CA SER A 29 2.13 -13.90 0.77
C SER A 29 0.73 -14.49 0.76
N ASN A 30 0.57 -15.76 1.14
CA ASN A 30 -0.72 -16.26 1.62
C ASN A 30 -1.06 -15.64 2.99
N ALA A 31 -2.31 -15.85 3.44
CA ALA A 31 -2.74 -15.32 4.75
C ALA A 31 -2.06 -16.06 5.91
N PHE A 32 -1.68 -15.30 6.94
CA PHE A 32 -1.08 -15.79 8.18
C PHE A 32 -1.68 -15.05 9.38
N ARG A 33 -1.59 -15.62 10.58
CA ARG A 33 -2.13 -14.99 11.78
C ARG A 33 -1.23 -13.85 12.24
N ILE A 34 -1.85 -12.67 12.38
CA ILE A 34 -1.19 -11.42 12.81
C ILE A 34 -1.64 -11.04 14.22
N LEU A 35 -2.94 -11.15 14.51
CA LEU A 35 -3.52 -10.83 15.81
C LEU A 35 -3.99 -12.09 16.54
N SER A 36 -3.84 -12.10 17.88
CA SER A 36 -4.52 -13.04 18.76
C SER A 36 -6.02 -12.73 18.79
N THR A 37 -6.81 -13.62 19.38
CA THR A 37 -8.26 -13.40 19.57
C THR A 37 -8.54 -12.14 20.38
N GLU A 38 -7.76 -11.88 21.43
CA GLU A 38 -7.86 -10.67 22.26
C GLU A 38 -7.46 -9.43 21.45
N GLY A 39 -6.40 -9.55 20.63
CA GLY A 39 -5.96 -8.50 19.72
C GLY A 39 -7.03 -8.13 18.69
N VAL A 40 -7.72 -9.13 18.14
CA VAL A 40 -8.87 -8.91 17.22
C VAL A 40 -9.98 -8.14 17.94
N ALA A 41 -10.36 -8.57 19.15
CA ALA A 41 -11.42 -7.91 19.89
C ALA A 41 -11.08 -6.43 20.21
N ALA A 42 -9.84 -6.16 20.63
CA ALA A 42 -9.37 -4.80 20.88
C ALA A 42 -9.34 -3.95 19.60
N MET A 43 -8.79 -4.49 18.51
CA MET A 43 -8.71 -3.79 17.23
C MET A 43 -10.10 -3.53 16.64
N ARG A 44 -11.01 -4.52 16.75
CA ARG A 44 -12.40 -4.36 16.33
C ARG A 44 -13.08 -3.19 17.06
N HIS A 45 -12.92 -3.12 18.38
CA HIS A 45 -13.49 -2.02 19.17
C HIS A 45 -12.98 -0.65 18.68
N VAL A 46 -11.69 -0.53 18.38
CA VAL A 46 -11.10 0.71 17.85
C VAL A 46 -11.64 1.04 16.46
N CYS A 47 -11.75 0.04 15.56
CA CYS A 47 -12.32 0.23 14.24
C CYS A 47 -13.78 0.70 14.31
N ASP A 48 -14.60 0.15 15.23
CA ASP A 48 -15.97 0.56 15.45
C ASP A 48 -16.08 2.02 15.93
N GLN A 49 -15.16 2.46 16.80
CA GLN A 49 -15.10 3.86 17.22
C GLN A 49 -14.73 4.82 16.07
N ILE A 50 -13.82 4.40 15.19
CA ILE A 50 -13.40 5.20 14.04
C ILE A 50 -14.49 5.24 12.97
N TYR A 51 -15.31 4.20 12.85
CA TYR A 51 -16.38 4.08 11.85
C TYR A 51 -17.31 5.29 11.80
N HIS A 52 -17.66 5.88 12.94
CA HIS A 52 -18.57 7.03 13.02
C HIS A 52 -18.02 8.30 12.35
N ASN A 53 -16.69 8.37 12.16
CA ASN A 53 -16.00 9.48 11.52
C ASN A 53 -15.26 9.03 10.24
N ARG A 54 -15.72 7.96 9.59
CA ARG A 54 -15.16 7.47 8.33
C ARG A 54 -15.53 8.39 7.17
N ASN A 55 -14.79 8.22 6.10
CA ASN A 55 -15.16 8.78 4.81
C ASN A 55 -16.15 7.83 4.14
N ALA A 56 -17.32 8.33 3.81
CA ALA A 56 -18.31 7.59 3.01
C ALA A 56 -18.36 8.24 1.63
N ASN A 57 -18.10 7.47 0.59
CA ASN A 57 -18.15 7.95 -0.78
C ASN A 57 -19.49 7.57 -1.42
N GLU A 58 -20.38 8.53 -1.60
CA GLU A 58 -21.68 8.34 -2.24
C GLU A 58 -21.60 8.31 -3.79
N GLY A 59 -20.49 7.80 -4.35
CA GLY A 59 -20.45 7.48 -5.77
C GLY A 59 -19.99 8.59 -6.71
N THR A 60 -19.31 9.60 -6.23
CA THR A 60 -18.65 10.58 -7.11
C THR A 60 -17.27 10.06 -7.53
N GLY A 61 -17.19 9.52 -8.68
CA GLY A 61 -16.12 9.06 -9.58
C GLY A 61 -14.64 9.10 -9.25
N ALA A 62 -14.18 9.89 -8.31
CA ALA A 62 -12.76 10.09 -8.04
C ALA A 62 -12.20 9.15 -6.94
N ASN A 63 -13.03 8.42 -6.22
CA ASN A 63 -12.60 7.57 -5.13
C ASN A 63 -13.12 6.14 -5.30
N ARG A 64 -12.20 5.19 -5.48
CA ARG A 64 -12.52 3.78 -5.67
C ARG A 64 -13.10 3.11 -4.43
N LEU A 65 -12.79 3.62 -3.22
CA LEU A 65 -13.28 3.10 -1.95
C LEU A 65 -14.68 3.63 -1.62
N GLY A 66 -15.60 2.75 -1.26
CA GLY A 66 -16.96 3.12 -0.87
C GLY A 66 -17.09 3.63 0.56
N SER A 67 -16.31 3.07 1.49
CA SER A 67 -16.34 3.43 2.92
C SER A 67 -14.98 3.14 3.55
N TYR A 68 -14.30 4.17 4.08
CA TYR A 68 -12.94 4.02 4.57
C TYR A 68 -12.55 5.07 5.61
N ALA A 69 -11.47 4.82 6.33
CA ALA A 69 -10.79 5.82 7.15
C ALA A 69 -9.28 5.79 6.85
N ARG A 70 -8.73 6.92 6.40
CA ARG A 70 -7.29 7.13 6.28
C ARG A 70 -6.73 7.71 7.57
N GLY A 71 -5.41 7.54 7.78
CA GLY A 71 -4.73 8.09 8.94
C GLY A 71 -5.30 7.56 10.26
N ALA A 72 -5.64 6.27 10.34
CA ALA A 72 -6.22 5.67 11.54
C ALA A 72 -5.31 5.83 12.77
N GLY A 73 -3.99 5.90 12.56
CA GLY A 73 -3.02 6.22 13.60
C GLY A 73 -3.20 7.60 14.24
N TYR A 74 -3.76 8.59 13.55
CA TYR A 74 -4.10 9.88 14.16
C TYR A 74 -5.27 9.79 15.14
N ARG A 75 -6.12 8.79 14.95
CA ARG A 75 -7.36 8.63 15.71
C ARG A 75 -7.22 7.65 16.86
N SER A 76 -6.17 6.82 16.88
CA SER A 76 -5.93 5.81 17.91
C SER A 76 -4.45 5.60 18.20
N GLN A 77 -4.08 5.77 19.48
CA GLN A 77 -2.74 5.40 19.94
C GLN A 77 -2.50 3.91 19.79
N PHE A 78 -3.51 3.08 20.06
CA PHE A 78 -3.40 1.62 19.93
C PHE A 78 -3.01 1.20 18.50
N ILE A 79 -3.60 1.84 17.47
CA ILE A 79 -3.22 1.60 16.07
C ILE A 79 -1.79 2.10 15.80
N ARG A 80 -1.40 3.27 16.33
CA ARG A 80 -0.01 3.74 16.16
C ARG A 80 0.99 2.76 16.77
N ASP A 81 0.75 2.35 18.01
CA ASP A 81 1.65 1.43 18.73
C ASP A 81 1.74 0.07 18.02
N PHE A 82 0.62 -0.39 17.45
CA PHE A 82 0.62 -1.60 16.60
C PHE A 82 1.49 -1.42 15.34
N CYS A 83 1.31 -0.33 14.60
CA CYS A 83 2.09 -0.05 13.38
C CYS A 83 3.57 0.23 13.67
N ASP A 84 3.88 0.79 14.85
CA ASP A 84 5.24 1.08 15.32
C ASP A 84 5.91 -0.10 16.05
N SER A 85 5.21 -1.27 16.18
CA SER A 85 5.78 -2.44 16.87
C SER A 85 7.05 -2.92 16.17
N PRO A 86 8.20 -2.92 16.86
CA PRO A 86 9.45 -3.43 16.29
C PRO A 86 9.39 -4.93 15.99
N GLU A 87 8.58 -5.70 16.73
CA GLU A 87 8.38 -7.13 16.49
C GLU A 87 7.62 -7.35 15.18
N LEU A 88 6.58 -6.53 14.91
CA LEU A 88 5.85 -6.58 13.65
C LEU A 88 6.77 -6.19 12.49
N ALA A 89 7.50 -5.08 12.63
CA ALA A 89 8.42 -4.60 11.60
C ALA A 89 9.53 -5.64 11.29
N ALA A 90 10.12 -6.28 12.30
CA ALA A 90 11.10 -7.34 12.12
C ALA A 90 10.51 -8.55 11.39
N HIS A 91 9.31 -8.97 11.80
CA HIS A 91 8.59 -10.08 11.17
C HIS A 91 8.30 -9.84 9.68
N LEU A 92 7.82 -8.64 9.35
CA LEU A 92 7.56 -8.26 7.97
C LEU A 92 8.85 -8.09 7.15
N SER A 93 9.92 -7.62 7.79
CA SER A 93 11.24 -7.54 7.16
C SER A 93 11.76 -8.90 6.73
N ASP A 94 11.54 -9.93 7.56
CA ASP A 94 11.91 -11.31 7.22
C ASP A 94 11.11 -11.82 6.01
N ILE A 95 9.80 -11.52 5.95
CA ILE A 95 8.93 -11.90 4.82
C ILE A 95 9.37 -11.17 3.55
N ALA A 96 9.56 -9.85 3.62
CA ALA A 96 9.94 -9.02 2.49
C ALA A 96 11.43 -9.15 2.11
N ARG A 97 12.25 -9.75 2.99
CA ARG A 97 13.72 -9.90 2.81
C ARG A 97 14.45 -8.56 2.70
N ILE A 98 13.91 -7.53 3.34
CA ILE A 98 14.50 -6.20 3.44
C ILE A 98 14.01 -5.51 4.73
N PRO A 99 14.86 -4.71 5.41
CA PRO A 99 14.41 -3.97 6.58
C PRO A 99 13.24 -3.03 6.29
N LEU A 100 12.16 -3.20 7.02
CA LEU A 100 10.93 -2.40 6.93
C LEU A 100 10.65 -1.67 8.25
N GLY A 101 9.99 -0.53 8.14
CA GLY A 101 9.40 0.19 9.25
C GLY A 101 8.03 0.76 8.86
N ARG A 102 7.28 1.27 9.85
CA ARG A 102 6.02 1.95 9.57
C ARG A 102 6.24 3.07 8.53
N HIS A 103 5.32 3.22 7.61
CA HIS A 103 5.38 4.28 6.59
C HIS A 103 5.50 5.67 7.22
N SER A 104 6.46 6.49 6.74
CA SER A 104 6.78 7.81 7.29
C SER A 104 5.72 8.89 7.02
N VAL A 105 4.77 8.61 6.11
CA VAL A 105 3.59 9.45 5.87
C VAL A 105 2.43 8.97 6.74
N PRO A 106 2.12 9.63 7.86
CA PRO A 106 1.14 9.15 8.83
C PRO A 106 -0.28 8.98 8.26
N ALA A 107 -0.66 9.81 7.27
CA ALA A 107 -1.98 9.72 6.62
C ALA A 107 -2.20 8.35 5.92
N VAL A 108 -1.13 7.70 5.44
CA VAL A 108 -1.20 6.40 4.79
C VAL A 108 -0.62 5.26 5.61
N ALA A 109 -0.02 5.54 6.76
CA ALA A 109 0.59 4.51 7.60
C ALA A 109 -0.40 3.45 8.10
N CYS A 110 -1.69 3.76 8.14
CA CYS A 110 -2.75 2.79 8.37
C CYS A 110 -4.08 3.30 7.82
N GLY A 111 -4.67 2.53 6.92
CA GLY A 111 -6.04 2.67 6.45
C GLY A 111 -6.97 1.63 7.07
N ILE A 112 -8.28 1.91 7.08
CA ILE A 112 -9.33 0.96 7.42
C ILE A 112 -10.38 1.02 6.31
N ASN A 113 -10.71 -0.13 5.71
CA ASN A 113 -11.77 -0.25 4.73
C ASN A 113 -12.96 -0.96 5.37
N TYR A 114 -14.14 -0.35 5.25
CA TYR A 114 -15.41 -0.87 5.71
C TYR A 114 -16.25 -1.37 4.53
N ALA A 115 -17.25 -2.22 4.81
CA ALA A 115 -18.24 -2.55 3.83
C ALA A 115 -18.90 -1.27 3.28
N PRO A 116 -19.04 -1.10 1.95
CA PRO A 116 -19.77 0.03 1.40
C PRO A 116 -21.26 -0.06 1.75
N GLU A 117 -21.92 1.09 1.88
CA GLU A 117 -23.38 1.13 2.10
C GLU A 117 -24.14 0.59 0.89
N ASP A 118 -23.65 0.89 -0.31
CA ASP A 118 -24.14 0.31 -1.55
C ASP A 118 -23.33 -0.96 -1.90
N ILE A 119 -23.87 -2.13 -1.58
CA ILE A 119 -23.22 -3.43 -1.85
C ILE A 119 -23.20 -3.81 -3.34
N SER A 120 -23.83 -3.04 -4.23
CA SER A 120 -23.65 -3.25 -5.68
C SER A 120 -22.25 -2.85 -6.16
N ARG A 121 -21.52 -2.07 -5.36
CA ARG A 121 -20.15 -1.64 -5.62
C ARG A 121 -19.15 -2.62 -5.03
N ALA A 122 -17.97 -2.74 -5.67
CA ALA A 122 -16.83 -3.40 -5.04
C ALA A 122 -16.46 -2.70 -3.73
N VAL A 123 -15.88 -3.43 -2.77
CA VAL A 123 -15.26 -2.83 -1.58
C VAL A 123 -14.10 -1.95 -2.02
N ASP A 124 -13.29 -2.46 -2.96
CA ASP A 124 -12.28 -1.70 -3.68
C ASP A 124 -12.13 -2.28 -5.11
N THR A 125 -12.04 -1.44 -6.11
CA THR A 125 -11.93 -1.84 -7.51
C THR A 125 -10.49 -2.26 -7.87
N TRP A 126 -10.26 -2.83 -9.08
CA TRP A 126 -8.92 -3.19 -9.54
C TRP A 126 -7.97 -1.98 -9.54
N HIS A 127 -6.84 -2.11 -8.86
CA HIS A 127 -5.86 -1.03 -8.70
C HIS A 127 -4.49 -1.57 -8.30
N VAL A 128 -3.51 -0.68 -8.24
CA VAL A 128 -2.27 -0.82 -7.46
C VAL A 128 -2.28 0.22 -6.34
N ASP A 129 -1.58 -0.06 -5.26
CA ASP A 129 -1.46 0.90 -4.17
C ASP A 129 -0.44 1.99 -4.47
N SER A 130 -0.55 3.10 -3.74
CA SER A 130 0.44 4.18 -3.76
C SER A 130 1.55 3.98 -2.72
N VAL A 131 1.48 2.93 -1.89
CA VAL A 131 2.49 2.57 -0.87
C VAL A 131 3.22 1.29 -1.26
N ALA A 132 4.52 1.23 -0.90
CA ALA A 132 5.38 0.13 -1.31
C ALA A 132 4.95 -1.22 -0.73
N PHE A 133 4.76 -1.29 0.59
CA PHE A 133 4.37 -2.51 1.30
C PHE A 133 3.20 -2.26 2.22
N ASP A 134 2.30 -3.20 2.29
CA ASP A 134 1.18 -3.19 3.21
C ASP A 134 0.78 -4.60 3.64
N ILE A 135 -0.01 -4.63 4.70
CA ILE A 135 -0.74 -5.82 5.13
C ILE A 135 -2.22 -5.55 4.91
N VAL A 136 -2.94 -6.48 4.31
CA VAL A 136 -4.40 -6.48 4.33
C VAL A 136 -4.85 -7.47 5.41
N MET A 137 -5.38 -6.96 6.52
CA MET A 137 -5.76 -7.75 7.67
C MET A 137 -7.26 -7.73 7.91
N MET A 138 -7.88 -8.90 7.97
CA MET A 138 -9.32 -9.06 8.25
C MET A 138 -9.61 -8.91 9.75
N ILE A 139 -10.50 -7.97 10.11
CA ILE A 139 -10.87 -7.68 11.50
C ILE A 139 -12.21 -8.31 11.86
N THR A 140 -13.10 -8.52 10.91
CA THR A 140 -14.39 -9.18 11.07
C THR A 140 -14.30 -10.67 10.78
N ASP A 141 -15.29 -11.45 11.22
CA ASP A 141 -15.35 -12.88 10.89
C ASP A 141 -15.61 -13.08 9.39
N PRO A 142 -14.67 -13.64 8.63
CA PRO A 142 -14.86 -13.87 7.20
C PRO A 142 -15.85 -15.00 6.89
N SER A 143 -16.14 -15.90 7.83
CA SER A 143 -17.01 -17.06 7.61
C SER A 143 -18.48 -16.69 7.37
N VAL A 144 -18.89 -15.51 7.81
CA VAL A 144 -20.25 -14.98 7.60
C VAL A 144 -20.37 -14.11 6.35
N LEU A 145 -19.27 -13.84 5.65
CA LEU A 145 -19.24 -13.01 4.45
C LEU A 145 -19.64 -13.83 3.22
N LYS A 146 -20.46 -13.21 2.35
CA LYS A 146 -20.67 -13.68 0.98
C LYS A 146 -20.18 -12.60 0.04
N GLY A 147 -19.13 -12.89 -0.71
CA GLY A 147 -18.38 -11.88 -1.46
C GLY A 147 -17.38 -11.12 -0.58
N GLY A 148 -16.81 -10.07 -1.13
CA GLY A 148 -15.82 -9.24 -0.45
C GLY A 148 -14.42 -9.87 -0.39
N GLU A 149 -14.16 -10.91 -1.20
CA GLU A 149 -12.87 -11.58 -1.29
C GLU A 149 -11.80 -10.61 -1.80
N PHE A 150 -10.58 -10.81 -1.31
CA PHE A 150 -9.42 -10.18 -1.93
C PHE A 150 -8.94 -11.02 -3.11
N GLN A 151 -8.70 -10.35 -4.21
CA GLN A 151 -8.20 -10.96 -5.44
C GLN A 151 -7.03 -10.15 -6.01
N TYR A 152 -6.04 -10.85 -6.57
CA TYR A 152 -4.99 -10.22 -7.34
C TYR A 152 -4.84 -10.87 -8.72
N PHE A 153 -4.34 -10.10 -9.67
CA PHE A 153 -4.04 -10.57 -11.02
C PHE A 153 -2.70 -11.32 -11.02
N HIS A 154 -2.71 -12.55 -11.51
CA HIS A 154 -1.50 -13.34 -11.70
C HIS A 154 -0.80 -12.91 -13.01
N GLY A 155 -0.08 -11.82 -12.92
CA GLY A 155 0.61 -11.15 -14.01
C GLY A 155 1.17 -9.82 -13.55
N THR A 156 1.82 -9.10 -14.46
CA THR A 156 2.31 -7.75 -14.17
C THR A 156 1.14 -6.76 -14.07
N LYS A 157 1.32 -5.69 -13.33
CA LYS A 157 0.31 -4.62 -13.24
C LYS A 157 0.00 -4.02 -14.61
N GLN A 158 1.00 -3.89 -15.47
CA GLN A 158 0.84 -3.38 -16.84
C GLN A 158 -0.05 -4.29 -17.69
N GLU A 159 0.11 -5.61 -17.59
CA GLU A 159 -0.77 -6.56 -18.28
C GLU A 159 -2.21 -6.46 -17.76
N GLY A 160 -2.41 -6.43 -16.44
CA GLY A 160 -3.73 -6.29 -15.84
C GLY A 160 -4.43 -5.00 -16.25
N GLN A 161 -3.73 -3.88 -16.20
CA GLN A 161 -4.23 -2.57 -16.64
C GLN A 161 -4.57 -2.57 -18.14
N ALA A 162 -3.71 -3.15 -18.97
CA ALA A 162 -3.94 -3.23 -20.42
C ALA A 162 -5.18 -4.05 -20.76
N LEU A 163 -5.43 -5.16 -20.05
CA LEU A 163 -6.65 -5.99 -20.24
C LEU A 163 -7.93 -5.23 -19.89
N LEU A 164 -7.87 -4.30 -18.96
CA LEU A 164 -9.01 -3.46 -18.57
C LEU A 164 -9.10 -2.14 -19.36
N GLY A 165 -8.10 -1.84 -20.18
CA GLY A 165 -8.04 -0.59 -20.96
C GLY A 165 -7.86 0.65 -20.09
N ILE A 166 -7.22 0.51 -18.91
CA ILE A 166 -6.95 1.60 -17.97
C ILE A 166 -5.47 1.97 -17.98
N THR A 167 -5.20 3.23 -17.66
CA THR A 167 -3.84 3.74 -17.45
C THR A 167 -3.78 4.44 -16.10
N GLY A 168 -2.80 4.08 -15.28
CA GLY A 168 -2.64 4.66 -13.96
C GLY A 168 -3.37 3.88 -12.85
N GLU A 169 -3.80 4.59 -11.80
CA GLU A 169 -4.39 4.00 -10.58
C GLU A 169 -5.93 4.05 -10.56
N GLU A 170 -6.54 4.33 -11.69
CA GLU A 170 -8.01 4.35 -11.82
C GLU A 170 -8.57 2.94 -11.63
N GLY A 171 -9.56 2.84 -10.75
CA GLY A 171 -10.20 1.57 -10.47
C GLY A 171 -11.39 1.30 -11.38
N VAL A 172 -11.47 0.08 -11.91
CA VAL A 172 -12.66 -0.44 -12.60
C VAL A 172 -13.05 -1.78 -11.99
N ASP A 173 -14.34 -2.09 -11.99
CA ASP A 173 -14.88 -3.38 -11.47
C ASP A 173 -15.17 -4.37 -12.60
N THR A 174 -14.46 -4.27 -13.72
CA THR A 174 -14.58 -5.20 -14.85
C THR A 174 -13.88 -6.52 -14.51
N ALA A 175 -14.45 -7.65 -14.92
CA ALA A 175 -13.85 -8.95 -14.69
C ALA A 175 -12.59 -9.14 -15.55
N LEU A 176 -11.54 -9.66 -14.94
CA LEU A 176 -10.35 -10.20 -15.62
C LEU A 176 -10.54 -11.69 -15.92
N PRO A 177 -9.74 -12.30 -16.83
CA PRO A 177 -9.77 -13.74 -17.09
C PRO A 177 -9.63 -14.55 -15.80
N GLU A 178 -10.56 -15.45 -15.52
CA GLU A 178 -10.64 -16.21 -14.26
C GLU A 178 -9.38 -17.03 -13.98
N ASP A 179 -8.74 -17.58 -15.01
CA ASP A 179 -7.49 -18.34 -14.93
C ASP A 179 -6.26 -17.48 -14.56
N ARG A 180 -6.41 -16.16 -14.59
CA ARG A 180 -5.39 -15.17 -14.22
C ARG A 180 -5.71 -14.47 -12.91
N VAL A 181 -6.76 -14.83 -12.20
CA VAL A 181 -7.18 -14.22 -10.94
C VAL A 181 -6.96 -15.19 -9.79
N VAL A 182 -6.20 -14.76 -8.79
CA VAL A 182 -5.94 -15.52 -7.57
C VAL A 182 -6.71 -14.89 -6.42
N THR A 183 -7.43 -15.69 -5.66
CA THR A 183 -8.11 -15.27 -4.42
C THR A 183 -7.28 -15.69 -3.22
N ILE A 184 -7.02 -14.76 -2.30
CA ILE A 184 -6.39 -15.07 -1.00
C ILE A 184 -7.51 -15.17 0.04
N PRO A 185 -7.79 -16.39 0.56
CA PRO A 185 -8.78 -16.56 1.60
C PRO A 185 -8.26 -16.07 2.96
N PHE A 186 -9.13 -15.46 3.75
CA PHE A 186 -8.89 -15.20 5.18
C PHE A 186 -9.50 -16.35 5.98
N PRO A 187 -8.71 -17.17 6.70
CA PRO A 187 -9.24 -18.28 7.50
C PRO A 187 -10.14 -17.82 8.65
N GLU A 188 -9.72 -16.74 9.34
CA GLU A 188 -10.40 -16.18 10.50
C GLU A 188 -10.10 -14.68 10.62
N ALA A 189 -10.82 -13.98 11.50
CA ALA A 189 -10.44 -12.63 11.92
C ALA A 189 -9.04 -12.64 12.57
N GLY A 190 -8.25 -11.58 12.30
CA GLY A 190 -6.87 -11.47 12.76
C GLY A 190 -5.84 -12.12 11.83
N PHE A 191 -6.29 -12.81 10.77
CA PHE A 191 -5.42 -13.17 9.66
C PHE A 191 -5.29 -12.02 8.68
N GLY A 192 -4.14 -11.93 8.05
CA GLY A 192 -3.83 -11.01 6.97
C GLY A 192 -2.76 -11.58 6.07
N PHE A 193 -2.53 -10.96 4.97
CA PHE A 193 -1.41 -11.25 4.08
C PHE A 193 -0.63 -9.96 3.82
N MET A 194 0.63 -10.11 3.46
CA MET A 194 1.50 -9.02 3.09
C MET A 194 1.61 -8.95 1.57
N GLN A 195 1.67 -7.73 1.02
CA GLN A 195 1.90 -7.50 -0.41
C GLN A 195 2.85 -6.34 -0.67
N GLN A 196 3.48 -6.34 -1.85
CA GLN A 196 4.12 -5.17 -2.43
C GLN A 196 3.08 -4.42 -3.27
N GLY A 197 2.30 -3.54 -2.61
CA GLY A 197 1.07 -2.96 -3.12
C GLY A 197 1.22 -2.19 -4.43
N THR A 198 2.36 -1.50 -4.64
CA THR A 198 2.67 -0.79 -5.89
C THR A 198 2.91 -1.72 -7.08
N MET A 199 3.13 -3.00 -6.84
CA MET A 199 3.45 -3.99 -7.89
C MET A 199 2.31 -4.98 -8.12
N ILE A 200 1.43 -5.18 -7.17
CA ILE A 200 0.33 -6.14 -7.23
C ILE A 200 -0.95 -5.44 -7.73
N PHE A 201 -1.45 -5.86 -8.90
CA PHE A 201 -2.74 -5.39 -9.40
C PHE A 201 -3.84 -6.20 -8.75
N HIS A 202 -4.66 -5.57 -7.90
CA HIS A 202 -5.57 -6.26 -6.98
C HIS A 202 -6.90 -5.53 -6.79
N ARG A 203 -7.85 -6.24 -6.15
CA ARG A 203 -9.16 -5.68 -5.75
C ARG A 203 -9.70 -6.36 -4.50
N ALA A 204 -10.71 -5.73 -3.87
CA ALA A 204 -11.62 -6.38 -2.95
C ALA A 204 -13.03 -6.41 -3.57
N CYS A 205 -13.56 -7.61 -3.79
CA CYS A 205 -14.83 -7.84 -4.49
C CYS A 205 -16.02 -7.19 -3.77
N ARG A 206 -17.14 -7.02 -4.49
CA ARG A 206 -18.40 -6.61 -3.87
C ARG A 206 -18.91 -7.69 -2.91
N LEU A 207 -19.64 -7.24 -1.89
CA LEU A 207 -20.44 -8.13 -1.06
C LEU A 207 -21.68 -8.58 -1.85
N LEU A 208 -22.07 -9.83 -1.70
CA LEU A 208 -23.30 -10.38 -2.28
C LEU A 208 -24.50 -10.22 -1.35
N GLU A 209 -24.23 -10.10 -0.05
CA GLU A 209 -25.22 -9.83 1.01
C GLU A 209 -24.64 -8.76 1.95
N ARG A 210 -25.54 -7.97 2.57
CA ARG A 210 -25.11 -7.00 3.58
C ARG A 210 -24.48 -7.72 4.75
N ALA A 211 -23.24 -7.38 5.04
CA ALA A 211 -22.50 -7.93 6.16
C ALA A 211 -21.51 -6.88 6.66
N ASP A 212 -21.09 -7.05 7.90
CA ASP A 212 -20.06 -6.24 8.51
C ASP A 212 -18.67 -6.77 8.07
N ARG A 213 -17.99 -6.00 7.23
CA ARG A 213 -16.67 -6.33 6.72
C ARG A 213 -15.71 -5.18 7.01
N ILE A 214 -14.68 -5.47 7.77
CA ILE A 214 -13.63 -4.50 8.12
C ILE A 214 -12.28 -5.13 7.80
N THR A 215 -11.49 -4.43 7.00
CA THR A 215 -10.06 -4.72 6.83
C THR A 215 -9.23 -3.53 7.28
N MET A 216 -8.14 -3.80 7.97
CA MET A 216 -7.14 -2.81 8.35
C MET A 216 -5.90 -2.98 7.45
N ILE A 217 -5.37 -1.86 6.97
CA ILE A 217 -4.27 -1.83 6.01
C ILE A 217 -3.10 -1.01 6.60
N PRO A 218 -2.28 -1.59 7.49
CA PRO A 218 -1.01 -1.01 7.91
C PRO A 218 -0.01 -0.98 6.74
N SER A 219 0.63 0.15 6.53
CA SER A 219 1.59 0.36 5.45
C SER A 219 3.01 0.55 5.97
N PHE A 220 3.96 -0.01 5.24
CA PHE A 220 5.38 -0.05 5.61
C PHE A 220 6.23 0.47 4.46
N GLU A 221 7.40 0.96 4.82
CA GLU A 221 8.41 1.42 3.87
C GLU A 221 9.77 0.82 4.18
N VAL A 222 10.66 0.85 3.21
CA VAL A 222 12.04 0.37 3.34
C VAL A 222 12.82 1.32 4.24
N LEU A 223 13.42 0.80 5.33
CA LEU A 223 14.17 1.60 6.29
C LEU A 223 15.46 2.21 5.75
N PRO A 224 16.28 1.55 4.87
CA PRO A 224 17.35 2.23 4.18
C PRO A 224 16.79 3.32 3.26
N ALA A 225 16.76 4.56 3.73
CA ALA A 225 16.10 5.67 3.03
C ALA A 225 16.73 6.03 1.67
N ASN A 226 17.97 5.58 1.42
CA ASN A 226 18.64 5.67 0.12
C ASN A 226 18.28 4.51 -0.84
N ALA A 227 17.62 3.44 -0.35
CA ALA A 227 17.16 2.33 -1.18
C ALA A 227 16.05 2.78 -2.14
N PRO A 228 15.79 2.00 -3.21
CA PRO A 228 14.64 2.23 -4.09
C PRO A 228 13.33 2.31 -3.28
N ASP A 229 12.47 3.24 -3.68
CA ASP A 229 11.16 3.47 -3.05
C ASP A 229 10.11 3.66 -4.13
N SER A 230 9.16 2.76 -4.17
CA SER A 230 8.05 2.76 -5.14
C SER A 230 6.82 3.55 -4.67
N THR A 231 6.88 4.22 -3.50
CA THR A 231 5.79 5.06 -3.00
C THR A 231 5.43 6.15 -4.02
N ASN A 232 4.15 6.23 -4.40
CA ASN A 232 3.67 7.20 -5.39
C ASN A 232 3.16 8.48 -4.74
N THR A 233 4.10 9.32 -4.30
CA THR A 233 3.79 10.61 -3.66
C THR A 233 3.09 11.60 -4.59
N LEU A 234 3.33 11.49 -5.91
CA LEU A 234 2.68 12.37 -6.90
C LEU A 234 1.17 12.09 -7.02
N ASN A 235 0.76 10.83 -6.96
CA ASN A 235 -0.65 10.47 -6.91
C ASN A 235 -1.29 10.88 -5.59
N MET A 236 -0.63 10.59 -4.47
CA MET A 236 -1.15 10.95 -3.15
C MET A 236 -1.30 12.47 -2.95
N ALA A 237 -0.49 13.28 -3.65
CA ALA A 237 -0.63 14.74 -3.61
C ALA A 237 -1.97 15.26 -4.16
N ASP A 238 -2.67 14.46 -4.98
CA ASP A 238 -4.00 14.80 -5.51
C ASP A 238 -5.15 14.40 -4.57
N TRP A 239 -4.88 13.65 -3.52
CA TRP A 239 -5.91 13.25 -2.56
C TRP A 239 -6.46 14.46 -1.80
N ASP A 240 -7.74 14.39 -1.46
CA ASP A 240 -8.43 15.43 -0.69
C ASP A 240 -8.31 15.15 0.83
N ASP A 241 -7.08 14.92 1.30
CA ASP A 241 -6.78 14.70 2.71
C ASP A 241 -6.06 15.94 3.28
N PRO A 242 -6.64 16.63 4.27
CA PRO A 242 -6.00 17.79 4.89
C PRO A 242 -4.62 17.44 5.46
N GLY A 243 -3.60 18.20 5.08
CA GLY A 243 -2.23 18.01 5.58
C GLY A 243 -1.41 16.94 4.85
N ILE A 244 -1.94 16.24 3.84
CA ILE A 244 -1.20 15.20 3.12
C ILE A 244 0.07 15.77 2.45
N CYS A 245 -0.01 16.91 1.78
CA CYS A 245 1.14 17.49 1.08
C CYS A 245 2.34 17.81 1.98
N PRO A 246 2.18 18.40 3.18
CA PRO A 246 3.29 18.55 4.14
C PRO A 246 3.92 17.22 4.59
N GLU A 247 3.13 16.16 4.76
CA GLU A 247 3.65 14.84 5.13
C GLU A 247 4.45 14.22 3.99
N LEU A 248 3.92 14.28 2.76
CA LEU A 248 4.61 13.82 1.56
C LEU A 248 5.91 14.61 1.33
N ALA A 249 5.90 15.93 1.56
CA ALA A 249 7.12 16.74 1.47
C ALA A 249 8.20 16.28 2.46
N ARG A 250 7.82 15.96 3.71
CA ARG A 250 8.77 15.41 4.70
C ARG A 250 9.34 14.08 4.25
N HIS A 251 8.51 13.19 3.70
CA HIS A 251 8.93 11.90 3.16
C HIS A 251 9.95 12.08 2.02
N GLU A 252 9.66 12.89 1.00
CA GLU A 252 10.55 13.13 -0.13
C GLU A 252 11.87 13.82 0.29
N ILE A 253 11.81 14.77 1.23
CA ILE A 253 13.01 15.43 1.78
C ILE A 253 13.88 14.42 2.53
N TRP A 254 13.29 13.62 3.41
CA TRP A 254 14.03 12.62 4.18
C TRP A 254 14.74 11.61 3.28
N ARG A 255 14.04 11.05 2.29
CA ARG A 255 14.64 10.10 1.36
C ARG A 255 15.68 10.75 0.45
N THR A 256 15.47 11.98 0.02
CA THR A 256 16.46 12.73 -0.77
C THR A 256 17.72 13.03 0.05
N GLN A 257 17.57 13.41 1.33
CA GLN A 257 18.71 13.60 2.22
C GLN A 257 19.56 12.32 2.31
N ALA A 258 18.95 11.16 2.53
CA ALA A 258 19.68 9.90 2.62
C ALA A 258 20.39 9.53 1.31
N ARG A 259 19.78 9.80 0.14
CA ARG A 259 20.42 9.58 -1.17
C ARG A 259 21.62 10.52 -1.37
N LEU A 260 21.50 11.78 -0.95
CA LEU A 260 22.62 12.74 -1.03
C LEU A 260 23.75 12.37 -0.07
N GLU A 261 23.44 11.89 1.13
CA GLU A 261 24.43 11.37 2.08
C GLU A 261 25.17 10.15 1.49
N SER A 262 24.47 9.19 0.90
CA SER A 262 25.08 8.06 0.19
C SER A 262 25.97 8.52 -0.97
N LEU A 263 25.51 9.51 -1.74
CA LEU A 263 26.25 10.05 -2.86
C LEU A 263 27.57 10.70 -2.43
N LEU A 264 27.65 11.34 -1.25
CA LEU A 264 28.89 11.91 -0.73
C LEU A 264 29.99 10.85 -0.55
N ASP A 265 29.64 9.66 -0.09
CA ASP A 265 30.57 8.55 0.11
C ASP A 265 31.03 7.91 -1.20
N GLU A 266 30.25 8.08 -2.27
CA GLU A 266 30.50 7.47 -3.58
C GLU A 266 31.29 8.35 -4.55
N ILE A 267 31.35 9.67 -4.32
CA ILE A 267 32.05 10.61 -5.22
C ILE A 267 33.59 10.41 -5.13
N ALA A 268 34.23 10.18 -6.28
CA ALA A 268 35.68 10.07 -6.42
C ALA A 268 36.25 11.28 -7.14
N LEU A 269 37.53 11.60 -6.84
CA LEU A 269 38.26 12.70 -7.50
C LEU A 269 38.39 12.53 -9.02
N ALA A 270 38.27 11.31 -9.52
CA ALA A 270 38.38 10.97 -10.93
C ALA A 270 37.04 10.96 -11.68
N ASP A 271 35.90 11.23 -10.99
CA ASP A 271 34.60 11.19 -11.60
C ASP A 271 34.44 12.26 -12.69
N HIS A 272 33.85 11.83 -13.82
CA HIS A 272 33.65 12.75 -14.94
C HIS A 272 32.44 13.70 -14.63
N PRO A 273 32.52 15.01 -14.98
CA PRO A 273 31.45 15.96 -14.70
C PRO A 273 30.08 15.54 -15.18
N ALA A 274 29.95 14.85 -16.32
CA ALA A 274 28.66 14.35 -16.82
C ALA A 274 28.07 13.24 -15.95
N GLU A 275 28.91 12.35 -15.40
CA GLU A 275 28.48 11.29 -14.48
C GLU A 275 28.04 11.88 -13.14
N LEU A 276 28.78 12.85 -12.59
CA LEU A 276 28.42 13.58 -11.39
C LEU A 276 27.06 14.28 -11.57
N SER A 277 26.85 14.96 -12.71
CA SER A 277 25.56 15.61 -13.01
C SER A 277 24.41 14.60 -13.05
N ALA A 278 24.60 13.45 -13.70
CA ALA A 278 23.57 12.40 -13.77
C ALA A 278 23.22 11.84 -12.38
N ARG A 279 24.23 11.56 -11.55
CA ARG A 279 24.05 11.03 -10.18
C ARG A 279 23.37 12.05 -9.25
N ILE A 280 23.73 13.33 -9.32
CA ILE A 280 23.08 14.40 -8.57
C ILE A 280 21.61 14.50 -9.00
N ASN A 281 21.33 14.54 -10.31
CA ASN A 281 19.96 14.61 -10.82
C ASN A 281 19.13 13.37 -10.42
N ALA A 282 19.69 12.17 -10.40
CA ALA A 282 19.03 10.97 -9.91
C ALA A 282 18.69 11.08 -8.41
N ALA A 283 19.61 11.61 -7.59
CA ALA A 283 19.39 11.75 -6.16
C ALA A 283 18.25 12.72 -5.80
N ILE A 284 18.11 13.84 -6.55
CA ILE A 284 17.13 14.90 -6.25
C ILE A 284 15.86 14.82 -7.12
N GLY A 285 15.84 14.01 -8.17
CA GLY A 285 14.81 14.05 -9.23
C GLY A 285 13.39 13.88 -8.71
N ARG A 286 13.15 12.98 -7.74
CA ARG A 286 11.83 12.79 -7.12
C ARG A 286 11.38 14.04 -6.35
N LEU A 287 12.27 14.64 -5.57
CA LEU A 287 11.96 15.87 -4.82
C LEU A 287 11.61 17.04 -5.75
N VAL A 288 12.35 17.19 -6.87
CA VAL A 288 12.05 18.20 -7.88
C VAL A 288 10.68 17.96 -8.50
N SER A 289 10.39 16.71 -8.94
CA SER A 289 9.09 16.36 -9.52
C SER A 289 7.94 16.61 -8.53
N PHE A 290 8.15 16.32 -7.25
CA PHE A 290 7.16 16.59 -6.22
C PHE A 290 6.96 18.10 -5.99
N SER A 291 8.03 18.91 -5.99
CA SER A 291 7.95 20.36 -5.91
C SER A 291 7.14 20.94 -7.07
N ASP A 292 7.43 20.51 -8.30
CA ASP A 292 6.69 20.94 -9.51
C ASP A 292 5.20 20.56 -9.41
N LYS A 293 4.88 19.41 -8.82
CA LYS A 293 3.49 18.98 -8.57
C LYS A 293 2.78 19.92 -7.61
N LEU A 294 3.44 20.33 -6.52
CA LEU A 294 2.85 21.28 -5.55
C LEU A 294 2.62 22.66 -6.15
N GLU A 295 3.53 23.17 -6.98
CA GLU A 295 3.37 24.46 -7.69
C GLU A 295 2.13 24.45 -8.57
N LYS A 296 1.94 23.37 -9.36
CA LYS A 296 0.77 23.21 -10.23
C LYS A 296 -0.55 23.11 -9.45
N LYS A 297 -0.52 22.55 -8.24
CA LYS A 297 -1.71 22.44 -7.38
C LYS A 297 -2.08 23.80 -6.74
N SER A 298 -1.12 24.73 -6.66
CA SER A 298 -1.30 26.05 -6.04
C SER A 298 -1.77 27.14 -7.04
N SER A 299 -1.70 26.85 -8.34
CA SER A 299 -2.13 27.73 -9.45
C SER A 299 -3.52 27.38 -9.93
#